data_b773f01ed67f0d23afa4b7e7dcccf57b
#
_entry.id   b773f01ed67f0d23afa4b7e7dcccf57b
#
_cell.length_a   1.000
_cell.length_b   1.000
_cell.length_c   1.000
_cell.angle_alpha   90.00
_cell.angle_beta   90.00
_cell.angle_gamma   90.00
#
_symmetry.space_group_name_H-M   'P 1'
#
loop_
_entity.id
_entity.type
_entity.pdbx_description
1 polymer ?
#
loop_
_entity_poly.entity_id
_entity_poly.type
_entity_poly.pdbx_seq_one_letter_code
_entity_poly.pdbx_strand_id
1 'polypeptide(L)' 'MNIDRFNTLEQREALELLIRCGQSALWSKNLVALRPFGSFDELRANAAVEWQALPDAEQHKA' A
#
# COMPACT_ATOMS: atom_id res chain seq x y z
N MET A 1 -15.06 0.56 -1.08
CA MET A 1 -14.36 -0.75 -1.15
C MET A 1 -14.14 -1.28 0.25
N ASN A 2 -14.33 -2.56 0.48
CA ASN A 2 -14.00 -3.16 1.77
C ASN A 2 -12.65 -3.87 1.70
N ILE A 3 -12.12 -4.25 2.86
CA ILE A 3 -10.78 -4.84 2.92
C ILE A 3 -10.72 -6.22 2.24
N ASP A 4 -11.79 -6.98 2.29
CA ASP A 4 -11.83 -8.28 1.64
C ASP A 4 -11.67 -8.13 0.13
N ARG A 5 -12.33 -7.15 -0.45
CA ARG A 5 -12.22 -6.88 -1.87
C ARG A 5 -10.79 -6.46 -2.25
N PHE A 6 -10.19 -5.61 -1.44
CA PHE A 6 -8.80 -5.20 -1.67
C PHE A 6 -7.88 -6.42 -1.63
N ASN A 7 -8.07 -7.32 -0.67
CA ASN A 7 -7.24 -8.51 -0.54
C ASN A 7 -7.39 -9.48 -1.71
N THR A 8 -8.54 -9.44 -2.40
CA THR A 8 -8.81 -10.33 -3.53
C THR A 8 -8.52 -9.71 -4.90
N LEU A 9 -8.19 -8.41 -4.95
CA LEU A 9 -7.81 -7.77 -6.20
C LEU A 9 -6.53 -8.40 -6.75
N GLU A 10 -6.43 -8.42 -8.08
CA GLU A 10 -5.17 -8.82 -8.70
C GLU A 10 -4.06 -7.87 -8.25
N GLN A 11 -2.85 -8.39 -8.16
CA GLN A 11 -1.70 -7.61 -7.70
C GLN A 11 -1.57 -6.30 -8.46
N ARG A 12 -1.76 -6.34 -9.75
CA ARG A 12 -1.67 -5.17 -10.62
C ARG A 12 -2.71 -4.11 -10.25
N GLU A 13 -3.97 -4.54 -10.05
CA GLU A 13 -5.05 -3.63 -9.72
C GLU A 13 -4.85 -3.03 -8.33
N ALA A 14 -4.44 -3.83 -7.36
CA ALA A 14 -4.16 -3.35 -6.02
C ALA A 14 -3.01 -2.35 -6.03
N LEU A 15 -1.98 -2.63 -6.83
CA LEU A 15 -0.83 -1.75 -6.96
C LEU A 15 -1.24 -0.39 -7.55
N GLU A 16 -2.03 -0.40 -8.62
CA GLU A 16 -2.51 0.84 -9.24
C GLU A 16 -3.34 1.67 -8.27
N LEU A 17 -4.19 1.02 -7.49
CA LEU A 17 -5.02 1.70 -6.51
C LEU A 17 -4.17 2.40 -5.46
N LEU A 18 -3.16 1.71 -4.94
CA LEU A 18 -2.27 2.28 -3.93
C LEU A 18 -1.39 3.38 -4.49
N ILE A 19 -0.94 3.26 -5.72
CA ILE A 19 -0.15 4.32 -6.37
C ILE A 19 -0.96 5.61 -6.45
N ARG A 20 -2.24 5.52 -6.77
CA ARG A 20 -3.12 6.69 -6.79
C ARG A 20 -3.25 7.32 -5.42
N CYS A 21 -3.29 6.51 -4.36
CA CYS A 21 -3.43 7.02 -3.00
C CYS A 21 -2.13 7.62 -2.47
N GLY A 22 -1.00 6.93 -2.69
CA GLY A 22 0.27 7.29 -2.07
C GLY A 22 1.29 7.89 -3.01
N GLN A 23 1.06 7.81 -4.31
CA GLN A 23 1.95 8.35 -5.35
C GLN A 23 3.38 7.78 -5.33
N SER A 24 3.60 6.68 -4.64
CA SER A 24 4.90 6.01 -4.61
C SER A 24 4.75 4.57 -5.05
N ALA A 25 5.45 4.20 -6.12
CA ALA A 25 5.41 2.84 -6.64
C ALA A 25 6.07 1.86 -5.67
N LEU A 26 7.17 2.25 -5.03
CA LEU A 26 7.87 1.38 -4.10
C LEU A 26 7.02 1.10 -2.85
N TRP A 27 6.43 2.14 -2.28
CA TRP A 27 5.54 2.01 -1.13
C TRP A 27 4.34 1.10 -1.47
N SER A 28 3.72 1.35 -2.62
CA SER A 28 2.57 0.57 -3.06
C SER A 28 2.91 -0.89 -3.26
N LYS A 29 4.05 -1.18 -3.87
CA LYS A 29 4.52 -2.53 -4.10
C LYS A 29 4.75 -3.26 -2.78
N ASN A 30 5.35 -2.59 -1.81
CA ASN A 30 5.61 -3.17 -0.50
C ASN A 30 4.31 -3.51 0.22
N LEU A 31 3.31 -2.62 0.15
CA LEU A 31 2.01 -2.88 0.76
C LEU A 31 1.27 -4.04 0.10
N VAL A 32 1.30 -4.10 -1.22
CA VAL A 32 0.64 -5.19 -1.93
C VAL A 32 1.24 -6.54 -1.52
N ALA A 33 2.54 -6.58 -1.30
CA ALA A 33 3.24 -7.80 -0.89
C ALA A 33 2.84 -8.27 0.50
N LEU A 34 2.30 -7.39 1.34
CA LEU A 34 1.88 -7.72 2.72
C LEU A 34 0.46 -8.26 2.81
N ARG A 35 -0.29 -8.29 1.71
CA ARG A 35 -1.65 -8.84 1.72
C ARG A 35 -1.65 -10.31 2.09
N PRO A 36 -2.73 -10.82 2.71
CA PRO A 36 -3.98 -10.14 3.03
C PRO A 36 -3.93 -9.38 4.34
N PHE A 37 -4.75 -8.34 4.45
CA PHE A 37 -4.91 -7.57 5.68
C PHE A 37 -6.22 -7.98 6.37
N GLY A 38 -6.20 -8.03 7.71
CA GLY A 38 -7.38 -8.40 8.48
C GLY A 38 -8.43 -7.30 8.56
N SER A 39 -7.99 -6.04 8.45
CA SER A 39 -8.90 -4.89 8.54
C SER A 39 -8.23 -3.67 7.90
N PHE A 40 -9.03 -2.60 7.69
CA PHE A 40 -8.47 -1.34 7.23
C PHE A 40 -7.51 -0.71 8.25
N ASP A 41 -7.75 -0.93 9.54
CA ASP A 41 -6.84 -0.44 10.56
C ASP A 41 -5.47 -1.09 10.43
N GLU A 42 -5.44 -2.38 10.15
CA GLU A 42 -4.20 -3.11 9.92
C GLU A 42 -3.49 -2.59 8.65
N LEU A 43 -4.25 -2.36 7.59
CA LEU A 43 -3.71 -1.80 6.36
C LEU A 43 -3.09 -0.42 6.62
N ARG A 44 -3.79 0.44 7.36
CA ARG A 44 -3.30 1.79 7.66
C ARG A 44 -2.04 1.75 8.52
N ALA A 45 -2.00 0.86 9.51
CA ALA A 45 -0.82 0.72 10.35
C ALA A 45 0.39 0.29 9.53
N ASN A 46 0.22 -0.69 8.65
CA ASN A 46 1.30 -1.14 7.77
C ASN A 46 1.69 -0.07 6.76
N ALA A 47 0.72 0.68 6.26
CA ALA A 47 0.99 1.77 5.32
C ALA A 47 1.90 2.83 5.94
N ALA A 48 1.65 3.19 7.19
CA ALA A 48 2.48 4.16 7.90
C ALA A 48 3.90 3.63 8.11
N VAL A 49 4.02 2.36 8.52
CA VAL A 49 5.33 1.74 8.75
C VAL A 49 6.13 1.69 7.44
N GLU A 50 5.49 1.27 6.35
CA GLU A 50 6.17 1.16 5.06
C GLU A 50 6.56 2.53 4.51
N TRP A 51 5.73 3.55 4.74
CA TRP A 51 6.05 4.91 4.32
C TRP A 51 7.31 5.41 5.03
N GLN A 52 7.42 5.17 6.33
CA GLN A 52 8.57 5.60 7.11
C GLN A 52 9.83 4.80 6.79
N ALA A 53 9.66 3.58 6.28
CA ALA A 53 10.79 2.76 5.87
C ALA A 53 11.35 3.16 4.50
N LEU A 54 10.63 4.01 3.75
CA LEU A 54 11.10 4.47 2.44
C LEU A 54 12.31 5.40 2.59
N PRO A 55 13.26 5.37 1.63
CA PRO A 55 14.32 6.38 1.57
C PRO A 55 13.74 7.77 1.45
N ASP A 56 14.46 8.77 1.95
CA ASP A 56 14.02 10.16 1.90
C ASP A 56 13.63 10.58 0.48
N ALA A 57 14.39 10.15 -0.51
CA ALA A 57 14.13 10.50 -1.90
C ALA A 57 12.75 10.00 -2.35
N GLU A 58 12.33 8.82 -1.90
CA GLU A 58 11.01 8.28 -2.24
C GLU A 58 9.90 9.01 -1.52
N GLN A 59 10.10 9.38 -0.27
CA GLN A 59 9.12 10.15 0.49
C GLN A 59 8.90 11.52 -0.15
N HIS A 60 9.94 12.13 -0.68
CA HIS A 60 9.83 13.45 -1.31
C HIS A 60 9.16 13.41 -2.67
N LYS A 61 9.15 12.27 -3.34
CA LYS A 61 8.43 12.11 -4.59
C LYS A 61 6.91 12.12 -4.40
N ALA A 62 6.47 11.66 -3.25
CA ALA A 62 5.06 11.63 -2.93
C ALA A 62 4.65 12.91 -2.26
#